data_9e342dcb5ab35b37043548eae67e9e37
#
_entry.id   9e342dcb5ab35b37043548eae67e9e37
#
_cell.length_a   1.000
_cell.length_b   1.000
_cell.length_c   1.000
_cell.angle_alpha   90.00
_cell.angle_beta   90.00
_cell.angle_gamma   90.00
#
_symmetry.space_group_name_H-M   'P 1'
#
loop_
_entity.id
_entity.type
_entity.pdbx_description
1 polymer ?
#
loop_
_entity_poly.entity_id
_entity_poly.type
_entity_poly.pdbx_seq_one_letter_code
_entity_poly.pdbx_strand_id
1 'polypeptide(L)'
;VMVVSLLPISAFASGDSKASTAAATSDGYEYNIMFLDCGRKYYSVDSIKQIIDNASKAGFNYIQLAVGNDGLRFLLDDMSLTVNGVTYSTAEVTKAIQNGNTAYNKTFDNRETEDTKATCKYNPEKNELTQNEMNTIIAYAASKGMGVIPCVNTPGHMDAILSAANSLTGTTCSYNGSARTIDVTNNTAVAFTQALLQKYINYFAGKGCQRFNMGADEYANDIYDSGSMGFGNLQSSGKYSYYVEYVNQLAKMIKAAGMKPMAFNDGIYFNNNTSSGTFDTDIIICYWSSGWPGYTPMSASNLAGKGFKLINTNGDYYWVLGKTAKCSAAKAGGFDKTAFPGGAVSNPVGSMFCIWADYPGAETEASVISKTAATIAAFGKALPEVGIKSSGGTALTLNGSTE
;
A
#
# COMPACT_ATOMS: atom_id res chain seq x y z
N VAL A 1 -61.75 21.02 -18.34
CA VAL A 1 -60.51 21.57 -17.78
C VAL A 1 -60.13 20.69 -16.62
N MET A 2 -59.16 19.83 -16.84
CA MET A 2 -58.67 18.86 -15.85
C MET A 2 -57.30 19.40 -15.33
N VAL A 3 -57.28 19.81 -14.06
CA VAL A 3 -56.06 20.31 -13.40
C VAL A 3 -55.32 19.10 -12.85
N VAL A 4 -54.16 18.81 -13.44
CA VAL A 4 -53.22 17.80 -12.91
C VAL A 4 -52.29 18.51 -11.96
N SER A 5 -52.39 18.20 -10.66
CA SER A 5 -51.48 18.64 -9.63
C SER A 5 -50.19 17.83 -9.68
N LEU A 6 -49.08 18.47 -10.05
CA LEU A 6 -47.74 17.95 -9.94
C LEU A 6 -47.30 17.99 -8.48
N LEU A 7 -47.12 16.81 -7.86
CA LEU A 7 -46.42 16.68 -6.58
C LEU A 7 -44.91 16.84 -6.83
N PRO A 8 -44.17 17.52 -5.94
CA PRO A 8 -42.73 17.62 -6.09
C PRO A 8 -42.07 16.29 -5.74
N ILE A 9 -41.27 15.79 -6.69
CA ILE A 9 -40.34 14.67 -6.44
C ILE A 9 -39.27 15.20 -5.49
N SER A 10 -39.33 14.74 -4.23
CA SER A 10 -38.22 14.92 -3.29
C SER A 10 -37.00 14.16 -3.80
N ALA A 11 -36.01 14.89 -4.27
CA ALA A 11 -34.67 14.37 -4.55
C ALA A 11 -34.10 13.85 -3.24
N PHE A 12 -33.94 12.54 -3.15
CA PHE A 12 -33.06 11.95 -2.12
C PHE A 12 -31.65 12.42 -2.42
N ALA A 13 -31.19 13.37 -1.64
CA ALA A 13 -29.78 13.72 -1.59
C ALA A 13 -29.01 12.46 -1.12
N SER A 14 -28.27 11.85 -2.05
CA SER A 14 -27.22 10.89 -1.71
C SER A 14 -26.22 11.66 -0.86
N GLY A 15 -26.21 11.39 0.43
CA GLY A 15 -25.23 11.94 1.34
C GLY A 15 -23.85 11.41 1.01
N ASP A 16 -23.12 12.16 0.19
CA ASP A 16 -21.69 11.96 0.02
C ASP A 16 -21.03 12.19 1.40
N SER A 17 -20.65 11.11 2.05
CA SER A 17 -19.80 11.18 3.22
C SER A 17 -18.40 11.61 2.74
N LYS A 18 -18.16 12.92 2.70
CA LYS A 18 -16.82 13.45 2.45
C LYS A 18 -15.88 12.90 3.51
N ALA A 19 -14.83 12.20 3.05
CA ALA A 19 -13.77 11.70 3.91
C ALA A 19 -13.23 12.85 4.78
N SER A 20 -13.08 12.59 6.08
CA SER A 20 -12.54 13.56 7.02
C SER A 20 -11.07 13.86 6.65
N THR A 21 -10.71 15.14 6.51
CA THR A 21 -9.31 15.54 6.38
C THR A 21 -8.65 15.56 7.75
N ALA A 22 -7.56 14.81 7.92
CA ALA A 22 -6.76 14.87 9.14
C ALA A 22 -6.21 16.28 9.35
N ALA A 23 -6.23 16.78 10.61
CA ALA A 23 -5.56 17.99 10.98
C ALA A 23 -4.12 17.68 11.37
N ALA A 24 -3.14 18.33 10.72
CA ALA A 24 -1.75 18.26 11.13
C ALA A 24 -1.56 18.90 12.51
N THR A 25 -0.60 18.39 13.28
CA THR A 25 -0.09 19.06 14.49
C THR A 25 0.65 20.35 14.12
N SER A 26 1.00 21.18 15.11
CA SER A 26 1.70 22.46 14.86
C SER A 26 3.06 22.29 14.18
N ASP A 27 3.69 21.11 14.28
CA ASP A 27 4.95 20.75 13.62
C ASP A 27 4.75 20.06 12.25
N GLY A 28 3.51 19.99 11.73
CA GLY A 28 3.19 19.45 10.43
C GLY A 28 3.02 17.93 10.39
N TYR A 29 3.00 17.25 11.54
CA TYR A 29 2.75 15.82 11.63
C TYR A 29 1.26 15.50 11.38
N GLU A 30 0.95 14.63 10.41
CA GLU A 30 -0.42 14.38 9.94
C GLU A 30 -0.86 12.91 10.05
N TYR A 31 0.10 11.95 10.05
CA TYR A 31 -0.21 10.56 9.72
C TYR A 31 0.15 9.59 10.85
N ASN A 32 -0.85 8.95 11.43
CA ASN A 32 -0.72 7.72 12.21
C ASN A 32 -1.33 6.59 11.40
N ILE A 33 -0.51 5.79 10.72
CA ILE A 33 -0.97 4.81 9.74
C ILE A 33 -0.85 3.39 10.31
N MET A 34 -1.95 2.63 10.26
CA MET A 34 -1.96 1.19 10.43
C MET A 34 -1.90 0.54 9.05
N PHE A 35 -0.84 -0.19 8.75
CA PHE A 35 -0.68 -0.90 7.47
C PHE A 35 -1.02 -2.38 7.61
N LEU A 36 -1.80 -2.90 6.66
CA LEU A 36 -2.14 -4.31 6.56
C LEU A 36 -1.85 -4.84 5.15
N ASP A 37 -1.04 -5.90 5.06
CA ASP A 37 -0.73 -6.59 3.81
C ASP A 37 -1.89 -7.51 3.39
N CYS A 38 -2.81 -6.94 2.63
CA CYS A 38 -3.97 -7.64 2.08
C CYS A 38 -3.71 -8.23 0.69
N GLY A 39 -2.52 -8.06 0.12
CA GLY A 39 -2.13 -8.59 -1.18
C GLY A 39 -1.58 -10.01 -1.06
N ARG A 40 -0.64 -10.23 -0.13
CA ARG A 40 -0.11 -11.57 0.13
C ARG A 40 -1.11 -12.47 0.84
N LYS A 41 -1.89 -11.92 1.78
CA LYS A 41 -2.93 -12.64 2.52
C LYS A 41 -4.30 -12.01 2.30
N TYR A 42 -5.28 -12.84 2.00
CA TYR A 42 -6.69 -12.42 2.02
C TYR A 42 -7.14 -12.18 3.46
N TYR A 43 -7.84 -11.09 3.68
CA TYR A 43 -8.57 -10.78 4.90
C TYR A 43 -10.03 -10.50 4.57
N SER A 44 -10.94 -11.10 5.35
CA SER A 44 -12.38 -10.83 5.26
C SER A 44 -12.72 -9.40 5.68
N VAL A 45 -13.89 -8.92 5.28
CA VAL A 45 -14.43 -7.62 5.71
C VAL A 45 -14.44 -7.51 7.24
N ASP A 46 -14.87 -8.56 7.93
CA ASP A 46 -14.99 -8.56 9.39
C ASP A 46 -13.61 -8.52 10.07
N SER A 47 -12.63 -9.20 9.52
CA SER A 47 -11.25 -9.15 10.01
C SER A 47 -10.64 -7.76 9.83
N ILE A 48 -10.82 -7.13 8.67
CA ILE A 48 -10.35 -5.77 8.42
C ILE A 48 -11.03 -4.77 9.36
N LYS A 49 -12.34 -4.91 9.61
CA LYS A 49 -13.06 -4.07 10.58
C LYS A 49 -12.51 -4.20 11.99
N GLN A 50 -12.13 -5.40 12.43
CA GLN A 50 -11.52 -5.61 13.75
C GLN A 50 -10.13 -4.94 13.84
N ILE A 51 -9.34 -4.99 12.79
CA ILE A 51 -8.05 -4.25 12.72
C ILE A 51 -8.31 -2.73 12.77
N ILE A 52 -9.30 -2.23 12.03
CA ILE A 52 -9.71 -0.82 12.06
C ILE A 52 -10.13 -0.42 13.49
N ASP A 53 -10.91 -1.23 14.19
CA ASP A 53 -11.32 -0.96 15.58
C ASP A 53 -10.11 -0.88 16.53
N ASN A 54 -9.17 -1.82 16.41
CA ASN A 54 -7.95 -1.81 17.21
C ASN A 54 -7.09 -0.57 16.92
N ALA A 55 -6.94 -0.22 15.65
CA ALA A 55 -6.17 0.94 15.22
C ALA A 55 -6.82 2.27 15.64
N SER A 56 -8.13 2.42 15.42
CA SER A 56 -8.87 3.62 15.82
C SER A 56 -8.78 3.88 17.33
N LYS A 57 -9.00 2.83 18.15
CA LYS A 57 -8.85 2.92 19.62
C LYS A 57 -7.42 3.29 20.05
N ALA A 58 -6.43 2.97 19.25
CA ALA A 58 -5.03 3.27 19.52
C ALA A 58 -4.56 4.65 18.98
N GLY A 59 -5.46 5.44 18.37
CA GLY A 59 -5.13 6.78 17.88
C GLY A 59 -4.58 6.83 16.45
N PHE A 60 -4.72 5.75 15.67
CA PHE A 60 -4.43 5.78 14.24
C PHE A 60 -5.56 6.51 13.51
N ASN A 61 -5.19 7.37 12.54
CA ASN A 61 -6.15 8.11 11.71
C ASN A 61 -6.22 7.64 10.26
N TYR A 62 -5.37 6.68 9.88
CA TYR A 62 -5.41 6.01 8.59
C TYR A 62 -5.23 4.50 8.74
N ILE A 63 -5.92 3.75 7.87
CA ILE A 63 -5.56 2.38 7.55
C ILE A 63 -5.05 2.32 6.11
N GLN A 64 -3.85 1.78 5.91
CA GLN A 64 -3.32 1.50 4.58
C GLN A 64 -3.54 0.03 4.26
N LEU A 65 -4.27 -0.24 3.21
CA LEU A 65 -4.58 -1.59 2.73
C LEU A 65 -3.76 -1.87 1.46
N ALA A 66 -2.74 -2.72 1.58
CA ALA A 66 -1.95 -3.18 0.44
C ALA A 66 -2.73 -4.29 -0.28
N VAL A 67 -3.74 -3.92 -1.06
CA VAL A 67 -4.59 -4.86 -1.80
C VAL A 67 -3.87 -5.49 -3.00
N GLY A 68 -2.83 -4.83 -3.50
CA GLY A 68 -1.89 -5.34 -4.49
C GLY A 68 -0.48 -5.39 -3.89
N ASN A 69 -0.01 -6.58 -3.53
CA ASN A 69 1.34 -6.86 -3.04
C ASN A 69 1.59 -8.36 -3.23
N ASP A 70 2.40 -8.73 -4.20
CA ASP A 70 2.53 -10.05 -4.81
C ASP A 70 1.18 -10.53 -5.40
N GLY A 71 0.16 -10.82 -4.59
CA GLY A 71 -1.21 -11.02 -5.05
C GLY A 71 -1.94 -9.69 -5.31
N LEU A 72 -3.04 -9.75 -6.02
CA LEU A 72 -4.00 -8.65 -6.17
C LEU A 72 -5.36 -9.13 -5.66
N ARG A 73 -5.70 -8.79 -4.42
CA ARG A 73 -6.84 -9.39 -3.71
C ARG A 73 -8.02 -8.44 -3.52
N PHE A 74 -8.15 -7.52 -4.42
CA PHE A 74 -9.32 -6.67 -4.56
C PHE A 74 -9.63 -6.50 -6.04
N LEU A 75 -10.84 -6.86 -6.46
CA LEU A 75 -11.30 -6.77 -7.84
C LEU A 75 -12.42 -5.74 -7.97
N LEU A 76 -12.31 -4.91 -9.01
CA LEU A 76 -13.35 -3.96 -9.39
C LEU A 76 -14.47 -4.68 -10.17
N ASP A 77 -15.66 -4.10 -10.18
CA ASP A 77 -16.77 -4.58 -11.01
C ASP A 77 -16.44 -4.47 -12.51
N ASP A 78 -15.69 -3.44 -12.89
CA ASP A 78 -15.14 -3.27 -14.23
C ASP A 78 -13.62 -3.41 -14.22
N MET A 79 -13.12 -4.57 -14.59
CA MET A 79 -11.69 -4.90 -14.77
C MET A 79 -11.24 -4.80 -16.24
N SER A 80 -12.08 -4.36 -17.17
CA SER A 80 -11.70 -4.24 -18.59
C SER A 80 -10.51 -3.31 -18.79
N LEU A 81 -9.60 -3.65 -19.69
CA LEU A 81 -8.40 -2.87 -19.98
C LEU A 81 -8.25 -2.68 -21.49
N THR A 82 -7.75 -1.52 -21.88
CA THR A 82 -7.26 -1.30 -23.24
C THR A 82 -5.77 -1.00 -23.18
N VAL A 83 -4.96 -1.86 -23.79
CA VAL A 83 -3.50 -1.80 -23.80
C VAL A 83 -3.01 -1.84 -25.24
N ASN A 84 -2.29 -0.81 -25.67
CA ASN A 84 -1.76 -0.71 -27.04
C ASN A 84 -2.82 -0.94 -28.13
N GLY A 85 -4.03 -0.45 -27.91
CA GLY A 85 -5.17 -0.59 -28.87
C GLY A 85 -5.90 -1.94 -28.80
N VAL A 86 -5.47 -2.88 -27.96
CA VAL A 86 -6.18 -4.15 -27.70
C VAL A 86 -7.00 -4.02 -26.44
N THR A 87 -8.29 -4.37 -26.54
CA THR A 87 -9.20 -4.35 -25.38
C THR A 87 -9.40 -5.75 -24.83
N TYR A 88 -9.17 -5.92 -23.55
CA TYR A 88 -9.47 -7.11 -22.78
C TYR A 88 -10.71 -6.88 -21.94
N SER A 89 -11.65 -7.80 -21.98
CA SER A 89 -12.91 -7.72 -21.22
C SER A 89 -12.68 -7.86 -19.72
N THR A 90 -13.66 -7.43 -18.94
CA THR A 90 -13.67 -7.66 -17.47
C THR A 90 -13.48 -9.14 -17.12
N ALA A 91 -14.15 -10.04 -17.83
CA ALA A 91 -14.06 -11.47 -17.58
C ALA A 91 -12.64 -12.02 -17.82
N GLU A 92 -11.99 -11.61 -18.91
CA GLU A 92 -10.61 -12.02 -19.22
C GLU A 92 -9.61 -11.53 -18.19
N VAL A 93 -9.66 -10.23 -17.83
CA VAL A 93 -8.74 -9.65 -16.86
C VAL A 93 -8.96 -10.25 -15.46
N THR A 94 -10.22 -10.34 -15.01
CA THR A 94 -10.57 -10.97 -13.74
C THR A 94 -10.02 -12.39 -13.65
N LYS A 95 -10.27 -13.20 -14.70
CA LYS A 95 -9.79 -14.59 -14.73
C LYS A 95 -8.27 -14.69 -14.70
N ALA A 96 -7.59 -13.80 -15.43
CA ALA A 96 -6.12 -13.78 -15.46
C ALA A 96 -5.53 -13.43 -14.09
N ILE A 97 -6.09 -12.43 -13.38
CA ILE A 97 -5.67 -12.07 -12.02
C ILE A 97 -5.96 -13.21 -11.03
N GLN A 98 -7.14 -13.83 -11.08
CA GLN A 98 -7.48 -14.97 -10.22
C GLN A 98 -6.54 -16.16 -10.43
N ASN A 99 -6.17 -16.44 -11.67
CA ASN A 99 -5.16 -17.46 -11.98
C ASN A 99 -3.79 -17.08 -11.39
N GLY A 100 -3.40 -15.81 -11.48
CA GLY A 100 -2.18 -15.28 -10.87
C GLY A 100 -2.17 -15.41 -9.35
N ASN A 101 -3.26 -15.06 -8.67
CA ASN A 101 -3.40 -15.24 -7.22
C ASN A 101 -3.31 -16.73 -6.83
N THR A 102 -3.94 -17.61 -7.60
CA THR A 102 -3.87 -19.06 -7.37
C THR A 102 -2.44 -19.58 -7.55
N ALA A 103 -1.74 -19.14 -8.59
CA ALA A 103 -0.35 -19.51 -8.82
C ALA A 103 0.56 -19.02 -7.69
N TYR A 104 0.38 -17.77 -7.24
CA TYR A 104 1.10 -17.22 -6.11
C TYR A 104 0.86 -18.03 -4.82
N ASN A 105 -0.39 -18.37 -4.50
CA ASN A 105 -0.70 -19.18 -3.32
C ASN A 105 0.05 -20.52 -3.33
N LYS A 106 0.15 -21.17 -4.49
CA LYS A 106 0.86 -22.47 -4.64
C LYS A 106 2.36 -22.38 -4.36
N THR A 107 2.97 -21.20 -4.44
CA THR A 107 4.39 -21.03 -4.08
C THR A 107 4.67 -21.37 -2.61
N PHE A 108 3.64 -21.43 -1.77
CA PHE A 108 3.72 -21.75 -0.34
C PHE A 108 3.46 -23.22 -0.02
N ASP A 109 3.10 -24.08 -1.00
CA ASP A 109 2.70 -25.46 -0.74
C ASP A 109 3.75 -26.28 0.04
N ASN A 110 5.03 -26.03 -0.24
CA ASN A 110 6.16 -26.71 0.39
C ASN A 110 7.12 -25.74 1.10
N ARG A 111 6.69 -24.53 1.39
CA ARG A 111 7.51 -23.51 2.05
C ARG A 111 7.32 -23.57 3.56
N GLU A 112 8.42 -23.56 4.30
CA GLU A 112 8.41 -23.51 5.76
C GLU A 112 8.53 -22.07 6.26
N THR A 113 7.87 -21.78 7.39
CA THR A 113 8.02 -20.51 8.12
C THR A 113 9.40 -20.41 8.75
N GLU A 114 9.87 -19.20 9.00
CA GLU A 114 11.13 -18.99 9.71
C GLU A 114 11.01 -19.30 11.22
N ASP A 115 9.86 -18.95 11.83
CA ASP A 115 9.64 -19.00 13.27
C ASP A 115 9.42 -20.42 13.81
N THR A 116 8.57 -21.21 13.20
CA THR A 116 8.19 -22.53 13.71
C THR A 116 8.68 -23.68 12.84
N LYS A 117 9.22 -23.39 11.64
CA LYS A 117 9.55 -24.39 10.61
C LYS A 117 8.37 -25.24 10.18
N ALA A 118 7.15 -24.77 10.45
CA ALA A 118 5.93 -25.39 9.95
C ALA A 118 5.68 -25.02 8.49
N THR A 119 5.04 -25.91 7.74
CA THR A 119 4.60 -25.61 6.37
C THR A 119 3.61 -24.45 6.39
N CYS A 120 3.86 -23.44 5.58
CA CYS A 120 2.99 -22.26 5.48
C CYS A 120 2.06 -22.31 4.27
N LYS A 121 1.60 -23.53 3.89
CA LYS A 121 0.65 -23.72 2.80
C LYS A 121 -0.50 -22.73 2.91
N TYR A 122 -0.80 -22.06 1.78
CA TYR A 122 -1.82 -21.03 1.75
C TYR A 122 -2.88 -21.35 0.68
N ASN A 123 -4.07 -21.71 1.14
CA ASN A 123 -5.21 -22.05 0.29
C ASN A 123 -6.49 -21.47 0.92
N PRO A 124 -6.72 -20.15 0.82
CA PRO A 124 -7.89 -19.53 1.38
C PRO A 124 -9.16 -19.91 0.60
N GLU A 125 -10.30 -19.94 1.28
CA GLU A 125 -11.61 -20.20 0.66
C GLU A 125 -11.99 -19.10 -0.34
N LYS A 126 -11.58 -17.87 -0.05
CA LYS A 126 -11.79 -16.69 -0.88
C LYS A 126 -10.46 -15.96 -1.08
N ASN A 127 -10.18 -15.56 -2.31
CA ASN A 127 -8.91 -14.92 -2.67
C ASN A 127 -8.98 -13.40 -2.78
N GLU A 128 -10.16 -12.84 -3.12
CA GLU A 128 -10.30 -11.43 -3.44
C GLU A 128 -11.52 -10.81 -2.78
N LEU A 129 -11.39 -9.56 -2.37
CA LEU A 129 -12.50 -8.69 -2.00
C LEU A 129 -13.23 -8.21 -3.27
N THR A 130 -14.54 -8.10 -3.20
CA THR A 130 -15.37 -7.44 -4.20
C THR A 130 -15.38 -5.93 -4.01
N GLN A 131 -15.82 -5.20 -5.03
CA GLN A 131 -15.98 -3.75 -4.94
C GLN A 131 -16.98 -3.33 -3.85
N ASN A 132 -18.06 -4.09 -3.68
CA ASN A 132 -19.05 -3.82 -2.63
C ASN A 132 -18.48 -4.03 -1.21
N GLU A 133 -17.64 -5.06 -1.04
CA GLU A 133 -16.93 -5.30 0.23
C GLU A 133 -15.94 -4.16 0.54
N MET A 134 -15.21 -3.66 -0.45
CA MET A 134 -14.32 -2.52 -0.27
C MET A 134 -15.11 -1.23 0.04
N ASN A 135 -16.25 -1.00 -0.61
CA ASN A 135 -17.15 0.11 -0.25
C ASN A 135 -17.54 0.05 1.24
N THR A 136 -17.86 -1.15 1.72
CA THR A 136 -18.20 -1.39 3.15
C THR A 136 -17.02 -1.08 4.07
N ILE A 137 -15.81 -1.50 3.71
CA ILE A 137 -14.59 -1.24 4.49
C ILE A 137 -14.29 0.26 4.55
N ILE A 138 -14.36 0.97 3.42
CA ILE A 138 -14.11 2.42 3.37
C ILE A 138 -15.12 3.18 4.23
N ALA A 139 -16.41 2.85 4.12
CA ALA A 139 -17.45 3.46 4.94
C ALA A 139 -17.25 3.17 6.43
N TYR A 140 -16.85 1.94 6.78
CA TYR A 140 -16.58 1.57 8.16
C TYR A 140 -15.38 2.33 8.74
N ALA A 141 -14.27 2.41 8.01
CA ALA A 141 -13.12 3.20 8.43
C ALA A 141 -13.50 4.67 8.68
N ALA A 142 -14.27 5.29 7.77
CA ALA A 142 -14.78 6.64 7.94
C ALA A 142 -15.66 6.79 9.20
N SER A 143 -16.51 5.80 9.53
CA SER A 143 -17.33 5.80 10.75
C SER A 143 -16.50 5.73 12.04
N LYS A 144 -15.25 5.26 11.95
CA LYS A 144 -14.27 5.23 13.05
C LYS A 144 -13.30 6.43 13.03
N GLY A 145 -13.56 7.40 12.18
CA GLY A 145 -12.69 8.58 11.99
C GLY A 145 -11.39 8.28 11.28
N MET A 146 -11.28 7.18 10.55
CA MET A 146 -10.08 6.79 9.82
C MET A 146 -10.26 6.94 8.31
N GLY A 147 -9.21 7.45 7.64
CA GLY A 147 -9.12 7.41 6.19
C GLY A 147 -8.53 6.09 5.70
N VAL A 148 -8.89 5.68 4.48
CA VAL A 148 -8.27 4.54 3.80
C VAL A 148 -7.21 5.04 2.82
N ILE A 149 -6.01 4.44 2.90
CA ILE A 149 -4.94 4.62 1.92
C ILE A 149 -4.81 3.30 1.15
N PRO A 150 -5.21 3.24 -0.12
CA PRO A 150 -4.94 2.06 -0.93
C PRO A 150 -3.46 1.95 -1.26
N CYS A 151 -2.95 0.71 -1.34
CA CYS A 151 -1.64 0.41 -1.89
C CYS A 151 -1.77 -0.70 -2.93
N VAL A 152 -1.29 -0.43 -4.14
CA VAL A 152 -1.05 -1.43 -5.19
C VAL A 152 0.41 -1.31 -5.58
N ASN A 153 1.20 -2.29 -5.13
CA ASN A 153 2.64 -2.26 -5.30
C ASN A 153 3.06 -2.49 -6.76
N THR A 154 3.97 -1.68 -7.23
CA THR A 154 4.55 -1.70 -8.57
C THR A 154 5.87 -0.91 -8.56
N PRO A 155 6.86 -1.18 -9.42
CA PRO A 155 6.94 -2.21 -10.48
C PRO A 155 7.36 -3.59 -9.97
N GLY A 156 7.72 -3.73 -8.69
CA GLY A 156 7.95 -4.98 -7.99
C GLY A 156 6.71 -5.50 -7.27
N HIS A 157 6.83 -6.66 -6.62
CA HIS A 157 5.74 -7.29 -5.85
C HIS A 157 4.42 -7.45 -6.63
N MET A 158 4.51 -7.82 -7.92
CA MET A 158 3.39 -7.86 -8.85
C MET A 158 3.06 -9.27 -9.35
N ASP A 159 3.35 -10.33 -8.62
CA ASP A 159 3.24 -11.73 -9.09
C ASP A 159 1.93 -12.00 -9.84
N ALA A 160 0.79 -11.66 -9.26
CA ALA A 160 -0.52 -11.89 -9.90
C ALA A 160 -0.74 -10.97 -11.11
N ILE A 161 -0.36 -9.70 -11.01
CA ILE A 161 -0.51 -8.72 -12.11
C ILE A 161 0.44 -9.05 -13.25
N LEU A 162 1.69 -9.42 -12.96
CA LEU A 162 2.67 -9.81 -13.96
C LEU A 162 2.24 -11.09 -14.71
N SER A 163 1.73 -12.07 -13.98
CA SER A 163 1.17 -13.30 -14.56
C SER A 163 0.01 -12.97 -15.52
N ALA A 164 -0.89 -12.07 -15.11
CA ALA A 164 -2.00 -11.63 -15.95
C ALA A 164 -1.51 -10.87 -17.20
N ALA A 165 -0.55 -9.95 -17.04
CA ALA A 165 0.03 -9.20 -18.15
C ALA A 165 0.66 -10.14 -19.19
N ASN A 166 1.48 -11.10 -18.75
CA ASN A 166 2.10 -12.08 -19.62
C ASN A 166 1.04 -12.91 -20.38
N SER A 167 0.02 -13.41 -19.68
CA SER A 167 -0.97 -14.28 -20.30
C SER A 167 -1.91 -13.57 -21.26
N LEU A 168 -2.32 -12.35 -20.97
CA LEU A 168 -3.24 -11.57 -21.79
C LEU A 168 -2.55 -10.94 -23.00
N THR A 169 -1.36 -10.40 -22.83
CA THR A 169 -0.65 -9.72 -23.92
C THR A 169 0.15 -10.66 -24.82
N GLY A 170 0.41 -11.89 -24.36
CA GLY A 170 1.30 -12.83 -25.05
C GLY A 170 2.75 -12.36 -25.12
N THR A 171 3.12 -11.35 -24.30
CA THR A 171 4.44 -10.74 -24.26
C THR A 171 5.11 -11.03 -22.92
N THR A 172 6.40 -11.31 -22.91
CA THR A 172 7.17 -11.40 -21.66
C THR A 172 7.34 -10.01 -21.07
N CYS A 173 6.54 -9.70 -20.03
CA CYS A 173 6.54 -8.42 -19.33
C CYS A 173 7.54 -8.37 -18.17
N SER A 174 8.11 -9.51 -17.77
CA SER A 174 8.99 -9.63 -16.61
C SER A 174 10.40 -9.10 -16.87
N TYR A 175 11.00 -8.47 -15.85
CA TYR A 175 12.38 -8.06 -15.84
C TYR A 175 13.29 -9.26 -15.62
N ASN A 176 14.16 -9.58 -16.60
CA ASN A 176 15.15 -10.66 -16.52
C ASN A 176 14.64 -12.00 -15.95
N GLY A 177 13.39 -12.34 -16.23
CA GLY A 177 12.77 -13.57 -15.72
C GLY A 177 12.24 -13.49 -14.28
N SER A 178 12.20 -12.31 -13.68
CA SER A 178 11.56 -12.09 -12.37
C SER A 178 10.13 -12.63 -12.35
N ALA A 179 9.75 -13.30 -11.27
CA ALA A 179 8.39 -13.77 -11.07
C ALA A 179 7.44 -12.65 -10.58
N ARG A 180 7.98 -11.50 -10.15
CA ARG A 180 7.23 -10.45 -9.46
C ARG A 180 7.44 -9.03 -9.97
N THR A 181 8.36 -8.81 -10.89
CA THR A 181 8.75 -7.45 -11.30
C THR A 181 8.62 -7.28 -12.80
N ILE A 182 7.93 -6.22 -13.23
CA ILE A 182 7.86 -5.86 -14.65
C ILE A 182 9.17 -5.23 -15.12
N ASP A 183 9.48 -5.43 -16.39
CA ASP A 183 10.55 -4.66 -17.04
C ASP A 183 10.04 -3.25 -17.38
N VAL A 184 10.51 -2.25 -16.64
CA VAL A 184 10.13 -0.84 -16.85
C VAL A 184 10.61 -0.27 -18.19
N THR A 185 11.45 -1.00 -18.93
CA THR A 185 11.85 -0.65 -20.31
C THR A 185 10.95 -1.29 -21.37
N ASN A 186 10.02 -2.17 -20.95
CA ASN A 186 9.08 -2.83 -21.85
C ASN A 186 7.79 -2.02 -21.92
N ASN A 187 7.51 -1.38 -23.05
CA ASN A 187 6.36 -0.53 -23.25
C ASN A 187 5.02 -1.25 -23.01
N THR A 188 4.90 -2.54 -23.35
CA THR A 188 3.68 -3.32 -23.13
C THR A 188 3.47 -3.57 -21.64
N ALA A 189 4.53 -3.93 -20.90
CA ALA A 189 4.47 -4.13 -19.46
C ALA A 189 4.05 -2.84 -18.72
N VAL A 190 4.65 -1.71 -19.09
CA VAL A 190 4.33 -0.39 -18.54
C VAL A 190 2.90 0.00 -18.88
N ALA A 191 2.47 -0.12 -20.14
CA ALA A 191 1.13 0.23 -20.59
C ALA A 191 0.05 -0.61 -19.90
N PHE A 192 0.26 -1.93 -19.76
CA PHE A 192 -0.67 -2.82 -19.04
C PHE A 192 -0.82 -2.40 -17.58
N THR A 193 0.30 -2.19 -16.90
CA THR A 193 0.30 -1.83 -15.48
C THR A 193 -0.36 -0.47 -15.26
N GLN A 194 -0.02 0.53 -16.05
CA GLN A 194 -0.63 1.87 -15.95
C GLN A 194 -2.13 1.84 -16.23
N ALA A 195 -2.59 1.08 -17.23
CA ALA A 195 -4.02 0.94 -17.51
C ALA A 195 -4.76 0.30 -16.33
N LEU A 196 -4.18 -0.73 -15.70
CA LEU A 196 -4.76 -1.38 -14.52
C LEU A 196 -4.77 -0.43 -13.32
N LEU A 197 -3.64 0.20 -12.99
CA LEU A 197 -3.56 1.13 -11.87
C LEU A 197 -4.50 2.32 -12.02
N GLN A 198 -4.69 2.84 -13.24
CA GLN A 198 -5.61 3.94 -13.47
C GLN A 198 -7.05 3.61 -13.01
N LYS A 199 -7.49 2.37 -13.18
CA LYS A 199 -8.80 1.95 -12.68
C LYS A 199 -8.88 1.98 -11.15
N TYR A 200 -7.85 1.48 -10.47
CA TYR A 200 -7.78 1.53 -9.00
C TYR A 200 -7.67 2.97 -8.48
N ILE A 201 -6.83 3.79 -9.10
CA ILE A 201 -6.69 5.21 -8.79
C ILE A 201 -8.04 5.92 -8.90
N ASN A 202 -8.75 5.74 -10.02
CA ASN A 202 -10.07 6.36 -10.26
C ASN A 202 -11.11 5.87 -9.24
N TYR A 203 -11.13 4.56 -8.95
CA TYR A 203 -12.06 4.01 -7.97
C TYR A 203 -11.86 4.62 -6.58
N PHE A 204 -10.63 4.60 -6.07
CA PHE A 204 -10.35 5.11 -4.72
C PHE A 204 -10.50 6.63 -4.62
N ALA A 205 -10.13 7.39 -5.65
CA ALA A 205 -10.39 8.82 -5.73
C ALA A 205 -11.90 9.10 -5.71
N GLY A 206 -12.70 8.34 -6.46
CA GLY A 206 -14.17 8.42 -6.47
C GLY A 206 -14.81 8.06 -5.14
N LYS A 207 -14.10 7.33 -4.24
CA LYS A 207 -14.52 7.02 -2.87
C LYS A 207 -14.03 8.04 -1.84
N GLY A 208 -13.38 9.11 -2.27
CA GLY A 208 -12.89 10.17 -1.40
C GLY A 208 -11.55 9.85 -0.72
N CYS A 209 -10.85 8.78 -1.12
CA CYS A 209 -9.49 8.55 -0.67
C CYS A 209 -8.57 9.66 -1.18
N GLN A 210 -7.70 10.17 -0.32
CA GLN A 210 -6.89 11.35 -0.61
C GLN A 210 -5.42 11.02 -0.87
N ARG A 211 -5.03 9.76 -0.73
CA ARG A 211 -3.66 9.25 -0.91
C ARG A 211 -3.71 7.90 -1.60
N PHE A 212 -2.65 7.61 -2.33
CA PHE A 212 -2.46 6.32 -2.98
C PHE A 212 -0.98 5.95 -2.89
N ASN A 213 -0.67 4.77 -2.33
CA ASN A 213 0.69 4.27 -2.25
C ASN A 213 0.95 3.33 -3.44
N MET A 214 1.94 3.68 -4.26
CA MET A 214 2.36 2.87 -5.40
C MET A 214 3.38 1.79 -5.05
N GLY A 215 3.82 1.70 -3.80
CA GLY A 215 4.87 0.79 -3.35
C GLY A 215 6.26 1.24 -3.79
N ALA A 216 6.67 0.84 -4.97
CA ALA A 216 7.93 1.20 -5.62
C ALA A 216 9.20 0.66 -4.95
N ASP A 217 9.07 -0.30 -4.03
CA ASP A 217 10.15 -0.95 -3.31
C ASP A 217 10.65 -2.22 -3.99
N GLU A 218 11.84 -2.66 -3.60
CA GLU A 218 12.45 -3.97 -3.86
C GLU A 218 12.36 -4.44 -5.33
N TYR A 219 12.70 -3.57 -6.28
CA TYR A 219 12.69 -3.91 -7.70
C TYR A 219 13.52 -5.17 -7.98
N ALA A 220 12.89 -6.21 -8.55
CA ALA A 220 13.50 -7.48 -8.93
C ALA A 220 14.40 -8.10 -7.83
N ASN A 221 13.91 -8.10 -6.58
CA ASN A 221 14.62 -8.67 -5.44
C ASN A 221 14.74 -10.21 -5.49
N ASP A 222 14.08 -10.86 -6.43
CA ASP A 222 14.16 -12.29 -6.75
C ASP A 222 15.18 -12.62 -7.85
N ILE A 223 15.81 -11.61 -8.45
CA ILE A 223 16.83 -11.77 -9.50
C ILE A 223 18.18 -11.27 -9.00
N TYR A 224 19.16 -12.16 -9.03
CA TYR A 224 20.56 -11.84 -8.72
C TYR A 224 21.43 -12.11 -9.95
N ASP A 225 21.95 -11.06 -10.53
CA ASP A 225 22.79 -11.12 -11.73
C ASP A 225 24.04 -10.27 -11.56
N SER A 226 25.19 -10.84 -11.97
CA SER A 226 26.49 -10.15 -12.00
C SER A 226 26.89 -9.50 -10.66
N GLY A 227 26.53 -10.11 -9.53
CA GLY A 227 26.86 -9.62 -8.20
C GLY A 227 25.93 -8.52 -7.68
N SER A 228 24.85 -8.21 -8.39
CA SER A 228 23.85 -7.23 -7.98
C SER A 228 22.43 -7.75 -8.19
N MET A 229 21.48 -7.19 -7.45
CA MET A 229 20.06 -7.44 -7.62
C MET A 229 19.29 -6.12 -7.68
N GLY A 230 18.08 -6.18 -8.22
CA GLY A 230 17.12 -5.09 -8.17
C GLY A 230 17.65 -3.79 -8.77
N PHE A 231 17.58 -2.74 -7.97
CA PHE A 231 18.00 -1.39 -8.39
C PHE A 231 19.48 -1.31 -8.80
N GLY A 232 20.35 -2.06 -8.13
CA GLY A 232 21.76 -2.13 -8.51
C GLY A 232 21.95 -2.66 -9.93
N ASN A 233 21.18 -3.67 -10.32
CA ASN A 233 21.20 -4.23 -11.67
C ASN A 233 20.66 -3.22 -12.71
N LEU A 234 19.57 -2.50 -12.41
CA LEU A 234 19.08 -1.41 -13.27
C LEU A 234 20.14 -0.33 -13.50
N GLN A 235 20.86 0.06 -12.44
CA GLN A 235 21.92 1.07 -12.54
C GLN A 235 23.10 0.59 -13.38
N SER A 236 23.61 -0.61 -13.12
CA SER A 236 24.74 -1.18 -13.86
C SER A 236 24.43 -1.41 -15.34
N SER A 237 23.16 -1.67 -15.68
CA SER A 237 22.70 -1.81 -17.06
C SER A 237 22.31 -0.49 -17.74
N GLY A 238 22.44 0.66 -17.04
CA GLY A 238 22.06 1.97 -17.57
C GLY A 238 20.55 2.21 -17.70
N LYS A 239 19.73 1.40 -17.03
CA LYS A 239 18.25 1.41 -17.16
C LYS A 239 17.53 2.08 -15.99
N TYR A 240 18.24 2.58 -15.00
CA TYR A 240 17.60 3.15 -13.80
C TYR A 240 16.76 4.41 -14.09
N SER A 241 17.10 5.17 -15.15
CA SER A 241 16.28 6.32 -15.58
C SER A 241 14.86 5.95 -15.98
N TYR A 242 14.64 4.75 -16.51
CA TYR A 242 13.29 4.24 -16.82
C TYR A 242 12.47 4.02 -15.55
N TYR A 243 13.10 3.57 -14.46
CA TYR A 243 12.43 3.46 -13.17
C TYR A 243 12.05 4.84 -12.61
N VAL A 244 12.94 5.84 -12.71
CA VAL A 244 12.65 7.23 -12.30
C VAL A 244 11.44 7.77 -13.07
N GLU A 245 11.44 7.58 -14.39
CA GLU A 245 10.33 8.01 -15.25
C GLU A 245 9.03 7.30 -14.89
N TYR A 246 9.07 5.98 -14.71
CA TYR A 246 7.91 5.16 -14.34
C TYR A 246 7.26 5.65 -13.04
N VAL A 247 8.04 5.86 -11.98
CA VAL A 247 7.55 6.36 -10.69
C VAL A 247 6.94 7.75 -10.83
N ASN A 248 7.59 8.65 -11.57
CA ASN A 248 7.08 10.00 -11.82
C ASN A 248 5.77 10.00 -12.61
N GLN A 249 5.63 9.11 -13.60
CA GLN A 249 4.39 8.97 -14.37
C GLN A 249 3.23 8.50 -13.48
N LEU A 250 3.46 7.53 -12.58
CA LEU A 250 2.45 7.09 -11.61
C LEU A 250 2.09 8.22 -10.63
N ALA A 251 3.07 8.95 -10.12
CA ALA A 251 2.82 10.11 -9.26
C ALA A 251 1.94 11.15 -9.98
N LYS A 252 2.20 11.42 -11.26
CA LYS A 252 1.39 12.30 -12.09
C LYS A 252 -0.06 11.79 -12.23
N MET A 253 -0.26 10.50 -12.48
CA MET A 253 -1.58 9.89 -12.57
C MET A 253 -2.37 10.02 -11.28
N ILE A 254 -1.73 9.75 -10.14
CA ILE A 254 -2.32 9.86 -8.80
C ILE A 254 -2.71 11.31 -8.50
N LYS A 255 -1.82 12.28 -8.80
CA LYS A 255 -2.11 13.72 -8.62
C LYS A 255 -3.23 14.20 -9.52
N ALA A 256 -3.29 13.73 -10.76
CA ALA A 256 -4.37 14.08 -11.70
C ALA A 256 -5.75 13.61 -11.21
N ALA A 257 -5.81 12.55 -10.40
CA ALA A 257 -7.03 12.08 -9.73
C ALA A 257 -7.33 12.82 -8.41
N GLY A 258 -6.54 13.83 -8.03
CA GLY A 258 -6.73 14.62 -6.82
C GLY A 258 -6.17 13.99 -5.54
N MET A 259 -5.37 12.92 -5.66
CA MET A 259 -4.73 12.25 -4.52
C MET A 259 -3.25 12.61 -4.39
N LYS A 260 -2.69 12.43 -3.18
CA LYS A 260 -1.25 12.56 -2.93
C LYS A 260 -0.57 11.21 -3.19
N PRO A 261 0.50 11.17 -4.00
CA PRO A 261 1.25 9.93 -4.24
C PRO A 261 2.11 9.58 -3.02
N MET A 262 2.23 8.29 -2.75
CA MET A 262 3.12 7.74 -1.73
C MET A 262 3.94 6.60 -2.32
N ALA A 263 5.15 6.38 -1.80
CA ALA A 263 6.04 5.28 -2.17
C ALA A 263 6.93 4.87 -0.99
N PHE A 264 7.43 3.65 -0.98
CA PHE A 264 8.52 3.24 -0.11
C PHE A 264 9.86 3.81 -0.61
N ASN A 265 10.86 3.87 0.27
CA ASN A 265 12.05 4.70 0.03
C ASN A 265 13.14 4.07 -0.81
N ASP A 266 13.28 2.76 -0.81
CA ASP A 266 14.54 2.11 -1.19
C ASP A 266 14.96 2.32 -2.65
N GLY A 267 13.99 2.46 -3.57
CA GLY A 267 14.27 2.79 -4.97
C GLY A 267 14.46 4.28 -5.25
N ILE A 268 14.12 5.16 -4.32
CA ILE A 268 14.18 6.62 -4.54
C ILE A 268 15.63 7.10 -4.35
N TYR A 269 16.28 7.48 -5.44
CA TYR A 269 17.71 7.81 -5.49
C TYR A 269 18.62 6.71 -4.94
N PHE A 270 18.31 5.44 -5.28
CA PHE A 270 19.13 4.29 -4.88
C PHE A 270 20.63 4.52 -5.17
N ASN A 271 21.52 4.10 -4.25
CA ASN A 271 22.94 4.39 -4.28
C ASN A 271 23.30 5.90 -4.40
N ASN A 272 22.44 6.79 -3.90
CA ASN A 272 22.56 8.25 -4.05
C ASN A 272 22.66 8.71 -5.52
N ASN A 273 22.12 7.92 -6.44
CA ASN A 273 22.14 8.24 -7.87
C ASN A 273 21.16 9.39 -8.17
N THR A 274 21.72 10.55 -8.47
CA THR A 274 20.98 11.76 -8.88
C THR A 274 21.18 12.09 -10.36
N SER A 275 21.97 11.29 -11.09
CA SER A 275 22.30 11.54 -12.49
C SER A 275 21.29 10.93 -13.47
N SER A 276 20.49 9.95 -13.02
CA SER A 276 19.53 9.25 -13.88
C SER A 276 18.16 9.92 -13.96
N GLY A 277 17.98 11.07 -13.34
CA GLY A 277 16.74 11.83 -13.32
C GLY A 277 16.38 12.35 -11.93
N THR A 278 15.28 13.10 -11.84
CA THR A 278 14.79 13.70 -10.61
C THR A 278 13.43 13.13 -10.29
N PHE A 279 13.23 12.63 -9.05
CA PHE A 279 11.91 12.20 -8.58
C PHE A 279 11.05 13.39 -8.18
N ASP A 280 9.75 13.27 -8.39
CA ASP A 280 8.73 14.23 -7.97
C ASP A 280 8.68 14.32 -6.44
N THR A 281 8.99 15.49 -5.88
CA THR A 281 9.02 15.72 -4.43
C THR A 281 7.65 15.79 -3.77
N ASP A 282 6.54 15.78 -4.55
CA ASP A 282 5.19 15.61 -4.01
C ASP A 282 4.94 14.18 -3.52
N ILE A 283 5.79 13.21 -3.90
CA ILE A 283 5.70 11.84 -3.41
C ILE A 283 6.05 11.82 -1.91
N ILE A 284 5.11 11.39 -1.08
CA ILE A 284 5.34 11.17 0.34
C ILE A 284 6.08 9.83 0.50
N ILE A 285 7.25 9.85 1.12
CA ILE A 285 8.13 8.69 1.25
C ILE A 285 7.87 7.95 2.55
N CYS A 286 7.46 6.68 2.45
CA CYS A 286 7.38 5.75 3.57
C CYS A 286 8.76 5.11 3.77
N TYR A 287 9.53 5.62 4.72
CA TYR A 287 10.93 5.23 4.92
C TYR A 287 11.04 4.03 5.87
N TRP A 288 11.35 2.85 5.31
CA TRP A 288 11.35 1.59 6.07
C TRP A 288 12.72 1.01 6.33
N SER A 289 13.72 1.30 5.48
CA SER A 289 15.04 0.68 5.58
C SER A 289 16.14 1.60 5.08
N SER A 290 17.28 1.61 5.77
CA SER A 290 18.53 2.18 5.30
C SER A 290 19.37 1.19 4.46
N GLY A 291 18.82 0.00 4.21
CA GLY A 291 19.45 -1.05 3.42
C GLY A 291 20.28 -2.04 4.22
N TRP A 292 21.05 -2.81 3.49
CA TRP A 292 21.97 -3.85 3.98
C TRP A 292 23.19 -3.91 3.05
N PRO A 293 24.22 -4.71 3.36
CA PRO A 293 25.39 -4.82 2.49
C PRO A 293 25.00 -5.16 1.04
N GLY A 294 25.41 -4.30 0.10
CA GLY A 294 25.08 -4.43 -1.32
C GLY A 294 23.73 -3.83 -1.74
N TYR A 295 22.95 -3.27 -0.80
CA TYR A 295 21.66 -2.62 -1.07
C TYR A 295 21.59 -1.29 -0.31
N THR A 296 21.78 -0.17 -0.98
CA THR A 296 22.01 1.14 -0.37
C THR A 296 20.96 2.18 -0.78
N PRO A 297 19.82 2.26 -0.11
CA PRO A 297 18.87 3.35 -0.26
C PRO A 297 19.50 4.70 0.11
N MET A 298 18.98 5.80 -0.45
CA MET A 298 19.36 7.13 0.03
C MET A 298 18.90 7.31 1.48
N SER A 299 19.72 7.95 2.32
CA SER A 299 19.38 8.19 3.73
C SER A 299 18.12 9.04 3.90
N ALA A 300 17.41 8.85 5.00
CA ALA A 300 16.22 9.63 5.32
C ALA A 300 16.51 11.13 5.39
N SER A 301 17.64 11.52 6.00
CA SER A 301 18.06 12.91 6.09
C SER A 301 18.35 13.54 4.71
N ASN A 302 18.95 12.78 3.79
CA ASN A 302 19.21 13.26 2.43
C ASN A 302 17.90 13.42 1.64
N LEU A 303 16.94 12.49 1.78
CA LEU A 303 15.62 12.63 1.15
C LEU A 303 14.87 13.84 1.72
N ALA A 304 14.89 14.05 3.04
CA ALA A 304 14.31 15.23 3.67
C ALA A 304 14.98 16.53 3.17
N GLY A 305 16.32 16.53 3.04
CA GLY A 305 17.10 17.65 2.49
C GLY A 305 16.77 17.95 1.03
N LYS A 306 16.25 16.98 0.27
CA LYS A 306 15.75 17.17 -1.10
C LYS A 306 14.31 17.69 -1.16
N GLY A 307 13.65 17.88 -0.02
CA GLY A 307 12.29 18.40 0.06
C GLY A 307 11.18 17.35 0.15
N PHE A 308 11.52 16.06 0.24
CA PHE A 308 10.51 15.03 0.45
C PHE A 308 9.91 15.09 1.86
N LYS A 309 8.61 14.83 1.95
CA LYS A 309 7.94 14.54 3.21
C LYS A 309 8.10 13.07 3.56
N LEU A 310 8.53 12.79 4.79
CA LEU A 310 8.83 11.43 5.23
C LEU A 310 7.84 10.93 6.28
N ILE A 311 7.42 9.67 6.12
CA ILE A 311 6.72 8.88 7.12
C ILE A 311 7.70 7.85 7.66
N ASN A 312 7.87 7.82 8.99
CA ASN A 312 8.69 6.81 9.64
C ASN A 312 7.95 5.47 9.68
N THR A 313 8.36 4.55 8.83
CA THR A 313 7.84 3.18 8.77
C THR A 313 8.95 2.16 9.06
N ASN A 314 9.77 2.44 10.07
CA ASN A 314 10.96 1.68 10.43
C ASN A 314 10.70 0.17 10.50
N GLY A 315 11.37 -0.58 9.63
CA GLY A 315 11.23 -2.04 9.49
C GLY A 315 11.54 -2.83 10.77
N ASP A 316 12.33 -2.27 11.69
CA ASP A 316 12.59 -2.88 12.99
C ASP A 316 11.36 -3.02 13.88
N TYR A 317 10.29 -2.27 13.56
CA TYR A 317 9.00 -2.32 14.26
C TYR A 317 7.94 -3.13 13.50
N TYR A 318 8.32 -3.85 12.44
CA TYR A 318 7.38 -4.67 11.69
C TYR A 318 6.90 -5.89 12.48
N TRP A 319 5.64 -6.24 12.28
CA TRP A 319 5.10 -7.53 12.65
C TRP A 319 4.90 -8.35 11.38
N VAL A 320 5.62 -9.46 11.24
CA VAL A 320 5.66 -10.24 9.99
C VAL A 320 5.21 -11.67 10.26
N LEU A 321 4.15 -12.11 9.56
CA LEU A 321 3.64 -13.48 9.64
C LEU A 321 4.75 -14.48 9.30
N GLY A 322 4.95 -15.47 10.17
CA GLY A 322 5.89 -16.57 9.96
C GLY A 322 7.36 -16.23 10.14
N LYS A 323 7.72 -14.98 10.51
CA LYS A 323 9.10 -14.61 10.85
C LYS A 323 9.36 -14.67 12.34
N THR A 324 10.63 -14.97 12.71
CA THR A 324 11.06 -14.99 14.11
C THR A 324 11.06 -13.61 14.75
N ALA A 325 11.53 -12.60 14.00
CA ALA A 325 11.56 -11.22 14.46
C ALA A 325 10.19 -10.55 14.23
N LYS A 326 9.43 -10.43 15.32
CA LYS A 326 8.16 -9.71 15.35
C LYS A 326 8.23 -8.60 16.40
N CYS A 327 7.71 -7.43 16.07
CA CYS A 327 7.62 -6.34 17.03
C CYS A 327 6.73 -6.74 18.21
N SER A 328 7.28 -6.74 19.42
CA SER A 328 6.50 -6.93 20.65
C SER A 328 5.81 -5.63 21.08
N ALA A 329 4.80 -5.73 21.94
CA ALA A 329 4.15 -4.56 22.53
C ALA A 329 5.14 -3.68 23.32
N ALA A 330 6.10 -4.30 24.04
CA ALA A 330 7.14 -3.57 24.78
C ALA A 330 8.03 -2.76 23.82
N LYS A 331 8.47 -3.37 22.71
CA LYS A 331 9.25 -2.67 21.67
C LYS A 331 8.44 -1.55 21.03
N ALA A 332 7.21 -1.83 20.66
CA ALA A 332 6.30 -0.86 20.02
C ALA A 332 6.06 0.40 20.88
N GLY A 333 5.93 0.21 22.21
CA GLY A 333 5.78 1.32 23.17
C GLY A 333 7.00 2.23 23.29
N GLY A 334 8.17 1.79 22.82
CA GLY A 334 9.39 2.61 22.75
C GLY A 334 9.65 3.26 21.38
N PHE A 335 8.66 3.27 20.49
CA PHE A 335 8.83 3.88 19.18
C PHE A 335 9.04 5.40 19.29
N ASP A 336 10.03 5.91 18.55
CA ASP A 336 10.30 7.35 18.40
C ASP A 336 10.07 7.76 16.95
N LYS A 337 9.13 8.68 16.73
CA LYS A 337 8.78 9.18 15.39
C LYS A 337 9.96 9.76 14.62
N THR A 338 10.98 10.25 15.32
CA THR A 338 12.17 10.89 14.72
C THR A 338 13.32 9.90 14.45
N ALA A 339 13.29 8.72 15.05
CA ALA A 339 14.32 7.69 14.90
C ALA A 339 14.05 6.85 13.63
N PHE A 340 14.58 7.30 12.51
CA PHE A 340 14.53 6.56 11.23
C PHE A 340 15.65 5.52 11.16
N PRO A 341 15.49 4.45 10.33
CA PRO A 341 16.62 3.58 10.02
C PRO A 341 17.81 4.38 9.50
N GLY A 342 18.98 4.17 10.11
CA GLY A 342 20.23 4.84 9.69
C GLY A 342 20.38 6.31 10.11
N GLY A 343 19.43 6.90 10.87
CA GLY A 343 19.58 8.26 11.37
C GLY A 343 18.28 8.93 11.80
N ALA A 344 18.36 10.13 12.35
CA ALA A 344 17.21 10.90 12.78
C ALA A 344 16.72 11.89 11.73
N VAL A 345 15.39 12.11 11.70
CA VAL A 345 14.75 13.19 10.95
C VAL A 345 13.83 13.95 11.90
N SER A 346 14.07 15.25 12.08
CA SER A 346 13.40 16.04 13.12
C SER A 346 11.90 16.26 12.86
N ASN A 347 11.51 16.39 11.59
CA ASN A 347 10.15 16.77 11.20
C ASN A 347 9.49 15.73 10.27
N PRO A 348 9.25 14.48 10.73
CA PRO A 348 8.47 13.53 9.94
C PRO A 348 7.01 14.00 9.85
N VAL A 349 6.35 13.71 8.74
CA VAL A 349 4.92 14.03 8.60
C VAL A 349 4.02 12.92 9.13
N GLY A 350 4.57 11.78 9.53
CA GLY A 350 3.81 10.67 10.06
C GLY A 350 4.65 9.48 10.46
N SER A 351 3.95 8.46 10.96
CA SER A 351 4.51 7.15 11.31
C SER A 351 3.56 6.04 10.89
N MET A 352 4.11 4.86 10.60
CA MET A 352 3.35 3.71 10.13
C MET A 352 3.78 2.44 10.88
N PHE A 353 2.82 1.73 11.45
CA PHE A 353 2.99 0.37 11.94
C PHE A 353 2.52 -0.63 10.89
N CYS A 354 3.35 -1.65 10.59
CA CYS A 354 3.07 -2.57 9.49
C CYS A 354 2.89 -4.00 9.97
N ILE A 355 1.82 -4.65 9.48
CA ILE A 355 1.61 -6.10 9.54
C ILE A 355 1.80 -6.65 8.13
N TRP A 356 2.93 -7.35 7.91
CA TRP A 356 3.29 -7.99 6.65
C TRP A 356 2.92 -9.46 6.64
N ALA A 357 2.63 -10.02 5.48
CA ALA A 357 2.20 -11.39 5.30
C ALA A 357 3.17 -12.22 4.45
N ASP A 358 4.47 -12.15 4.76
CA ASP A 358 5.54 -12.88 4.02
C ASP A 358 5.29 -14.39 3.97
N TYR A 359 4.64 -14.93 4.97
CA TYR A 359 4.20 -16.33 5.03
C TYR A 359 2.69 -16.37 5.33
N PRO A 360 1.83 -16.17 4.30
CA PRO A 360 0.39 -15.91 4.50
C PRO A 360 -0.36 -17.07 5.16
N GLY A 361 0.14 -18.30 5.04
CA GLY A 361 -0.44 -19.50 5.67
C GLY A 361 0.01 -19.73 7.12
N ALA A 362 0.97 -18.94 7.64
CA ALA A 362 1.50 -19.12 8.99
C ALA A 362 0.49 -18.83 10.11
N GLU A 363 -0.48 -17.97 9.85
CA GLU A 363 -1.46 -17.49 10.84
C GLU A 363 -2.85 -17.43 10.21
N THR A 364 -3.88 -17.76 10.99
CA THR A 364 -5.27 -17.44 10.63
C THR A 364 -5.54 -15.94 10.80
N GLU A 365 -6.60 -15.42 10.18
CA GLU A 365 -7.00 -14.02 10.36
C GLU A 365 -7.24 -13.68 11.84
N ALA A 366 -7.97 -14.54 12.55
CA ALA A 366 -8.25 -14.39 13.99
C ALA A 366 -6.95 -14.38 14.83
N SER A 367 -5.97 -15.21 14.47
CA SER A 367 -4.66 -15.24 15.15
C SER A 367 -3.88 -13.95 14.92
N VAL A 368 -3.86 -13.43 13.69
CA VAL A 368 -3.21 -12.13 13.41
C VAL A 368 -3.84 -11.03 14.27
N ILE A 369 -5.18 -10.93 14.28
CA ILE A 369 -5.91 -9.90 15.02
C ILE A 369 -5.57 -9.99 16.52
N SER A 370 -5.66 -11.19 17.11
CA SER A 370 -5.45 -11.37 18.56
C SER A 370 -3.99 -11.12 18.95
N LYS A 371 -3.03 -11.59 18.17
CA LYS A 371 -1.59 -11.46 18.48
C LYS A 371 -1.06 -10.03 18.28
N THR A 372 -1.66 -9.24 17.40
CA THR A 372 -1.21 -7.87 17.11
C THR A 372 -1.90 -6.80 17.93
N ALA A 373 -3.03 -7.08 18.58
CA ALA A 373 -3.84 -6.09 19.29
C ALA A 373 -3.05 -5.29 20.34
N ALA A 374 -2.27 -5.96 21.18
CA ALA A 374 -1.44 -5.30 22.19
C ALA A 374 -0.30 -4.45 21.58
N THR A 375 0.29 -4.92 20.49
CA THR A 375 1.35 -4.19 19.77
C THR A 375 0.81 -2.94 19.09
N ILE A 376 -0.37 -3.02 18.44
CA ILE A 376 -1.06 -1.88 17.85
C ILE A 376 -1.35 -0.82 18.93
N ALA A 377 -1.89 -1.25 20.08
CA ALA A 377 -2.20 -0.35 21.18
C ALA A 377 -0.94 0.34 21.75
N ALA A 378 0.16 -0.39 21.91
CA ALA A 378 1.41 0.14 22.41
C ALA A 378 2.08 1.11 21.43
N PHE A 379 2.09 0.77 20.14
CA PHE A 379 2.63 1.65 19.09
C PHE A 379 1.83 2.95 19.01
N GLY A 380 0.50 2.87 19.02
CA GLY A 380 -0.37 4.04 18.98
C GLY A 380 -0.15 5.00 20.15
N LYS A 381 0.12 4.49 21.36
CA LYS A 381 0.46 5.32 22.54
C LYS A 381 1.78 6.07 22.40
N ALA A 382 2.71 5.57 21.60
CA ALA A 382 3.99 6.23 21.34
C ALA A 382 3.89 7.31 20.26
N LEU A 383 2.77 7.40 19.55
CA LEU A 383 2.57 8.37 18.47
C LEU A 383 2.02 9.70 18.99
N PRO A 384 2.30 10.81 18.28
CA PRO A 384 1.61 12.06 18.52
C PRO A 384 0.11 11.92 18.30
N GLU A 385 -0.68 12.65 19.09
CA GLU A 385 -2.11 12.79 18.81
C GLU A 385 -2.33 13.59 17.53
N VAL A 386 -3.12 13.04 16.61
CA VAL A 386 -3.52 13.72 15.37
C VAL A 386 -5.02 13.96 15.41
N GLY A 387 -5.43 15.20 15.16
CA GLY A 387 -6.82 15.59 15.11
C GLY A 387 -7.51 15.05 13.84
N ILE A 388 -8.79 14.70 13.96
CA ILE A 388 -9.67 14.43 12.82
C ILE A 388 -10.53 15.67 12.63
N LYS A 389 -10.44 16.32 11.45
CA LYS A 389 -11.38 17.39 11.12
C LYS A 389 -12.68 16.78 10.60
N SER A 390 -13.78 16.97 11.33
CA SER A 390 -15.10 16.77 10.76
C SER A 390 -15.34 17.80 9.63
N SER A 391 -16.17 17.47 8.67
CA SER A 391 -16.54 18.35 7.55
C SER A 391 -17.22 19.67 7.97
N GLY A 392 -17.35 19.92 9.27
CA GLY A 392 -17.92 21.12 9.89
C GLY A 392 -16.89 22.07 10.55
N GLY A 393 -15.60 21.84 10.41
CA GLY A 393 -14.57 22.81 10.84
C GLY A 393 -14.14 22.76 12.31
N THR A 394 -14.68 21.86 13.11
CA THR A 394 -14.26 21.68 14.52
C THR A 394 -13.37 20.45 14.65
N ALA A 395 -12.19 20.61 15.24
CA ALA A 395 -11.33 19.48 15.56
C ALA A 395 -11.96 18.64 16.67
N LEU A 396 -12.16 17.33 16.43
CA LEU A 396 -12.52 16.40 17.48
C LEU A 396 -11.25 15.80 18.05
N THR A 397 -10.98 16.02 19.31
CA THR A 397 -9.94 15.32 20.06
C THR A 397 -10.43 13.91 20.44
N LEU A 398 -9.66 12.89 20.12
CA LEU A 398 -10.00 11.48 20.38
C LEU A 398 -9.76 11.03 21.83
N ASN A 399 -9.63 11.92 22.78
CA ASN A 399 -9.59 11.56 24.19
C ASN A 399 -10.91 11.93 24.87
N GLY A 400 -11.78 10.95 25.00
CA GLY A 400 -12.91 11.00 25.91
C GLY A 400 -12.44 10.93 27.36
N SER A 401 -12.10 12.06 27.95
CA SER A 401 -12.28 12.27 29.38
C SER A 401 -13.62 12.97 29.56
N THR A 402 -14.65 12.17 29.82
CA THR A 402 -15.87 12.66 30.46
C THR A 402 -15.53 12.96 31.92
N GLU A 403 -15.51 14.21 32.32
CA GLU A 403 -15.93 14.56 33.69
C GLU A 403 -17.44 14.43 33.83
#